data_7d93673f1de602fd9135a5cd750d0f04
#
_entry.id   7d93673f1de602fd9135a5cd750d0f04
#
_cell.length_a   1.000
_cell.length_b   1.000
_cell.length_c   1.000
_cell.angle_alpha   90.00
_cell.angle_beta   90.00
_cell.angle_gamma   90.00
#
_symmetry.space_group_name_H-M   'P 1'
#
loop_
_entity.id
_entity.type
_entity.pdbx_description
1 polymer ?
#
loop_
_entity_poly.entity_id
_entity_poly.type
_entity_poly.pdbx_seq_one_letter_code
_entity_poly.pdbx_strand_id
1 'polypeptide(L)'
;YQGYDVKSVVGSGLKKRFAFEEATYLLLFGSLPTKEQLKTFVEILSSLQELSGQFVRDVIMKAPSANLMNGLQKSVLTLYSYDSNPDDISVANVLRQSLQLVAKLPLIAVYNYHIVIFISLTV
;
A
#
# COMPACT_ATOMS: atom_id res chain seq x y z
N TYR A 1 7.58 12.22 13.93
CA TYR A 1 7.46 12.42 12.48
C TYR A 1 7.31 13.91 12.14
N GLN A 2 8.18 14.45 11.32
CA GLN A 2 8.13 15.86 10.89
C GLN A 2 7.97 16.86 12.07
N GLY A 3 8.68 16.61 13.19
CA GLY A 3 8.59 17.41 14.41
C GLY A 3 7.44 17.06 15.35
N TYR A 4 6.55 16.16 14.97
CA TYR A 4 5.45 15.68 15.81
C TYR A 4 5.82 14.39 16.53
N ASP A 5 5.47 14.28 17.82
CA ASP A 5 5.60 13.03 18.55
C ASP A 5 4.65 11.96 17.98
N VAL A 6 5.15 10.75 17.80
CA VAL A 6 4.37 9.65 17.24
C VAL A 6 3.10 9.35 18.04
N LYS A 7 3.17 9.46 19.35
CA LYS A 7 2.00 9.25 20.23
C LYS A 7 0.91 10.29 20.00
N SER A 8 1.28 11.53 19.67
CA SER A 8 0.29 12.57 19.36
C SER A 8 -0.31 12.39 17.97
N VAL A 9 0.47 11.91 17.00
CA VAL A 9 -0.01 11.63 15.63
C VAL A 9 -0.97 10.44 15.60
N VAL A 10 -0.61 9.34 16.26
CA VAL A 10 -1.47 8.14 16.36
C VAL A 10 -2.71 8.42 17.20
N GLY A 11 -2.65 9.44 18.06
CA GLY A 11 -3.75 9.86 18.91
C GLY A 11 -3.76 9.13 20.26
N SER A 12 -4.21 9.85 21.28
CA SER A 12 -4.47 9.30 22.60
C SER A 12 -5.75 8.45 22.54
N GLY A 13 -5.63 7.22 22.07
CA GLY A 13 -6.70 6.25 22.17
C GLY A 13 -7.50 5.97 20.90
N LEU A 14 -8.20 4.91 21.00
CA LEU A 14 -9.12 4.18 20.12
C LEU A 14 -10.12 4.97 19.23
N LYS A 15 -10.02 6.31 19.18
CA LYS A 15 -11.00 7.17 18.49
C LYS A 15 -10.55 7.72 17.14
N LYS A 16 -9.26 7.59 16.75
CA LYS A 16 -8.79 8.03 15.43
C LYS A 16 -8.96 6.93 14.40
N ARG A 17 -9.95 7.07 13.55
CA ARG A 17 -10.28 6.09 12.50
C ARG A 17 -9.23 6.01 11.39
N PHE A 18 -8.56 7.11 11.08
CA PHE A 18 -7.64 7.22 9.93
C PHE A 18 -6.24 7.65 10.35
N ALA A 19 -5.74 7.09 11.47
CA ALA A 19 -4.41 7.46 11.99
C ALA A 19 -3.27 7.08 11.04
N PHE A 20 -3.38 5.96 10.32
CA PHE A 20 -2.39 5.52 9.34
C PHE A 20 -2.33 6.48 8.15
N GLU A 21 -3.46 6.86 7.61
CA GLU A 21 -3.56 7.78 6.47
C GLU A 21 -3.08 9.18 6.86
N GLU A 22 -3.40 9.63 8.06
CA GLU A 22 -2.93 10.92 8.58
C GLU A 22 -1.40 10.95 8.75
N ALA A 23 -0.80 9.87 9.28
CA ALA A 23 0.64 9.72 9.39
C ALA A 23 1.31 9.65 8.02
N THR A 24 0.72 8.94 7.07
CA THR A 24 1.19 8.86 5.68
C THR A 24 1.17 10.24 5.02
N TYR A 25 0.09 10.97 5.18
CA TYR A 25 -0.02 12.34 4.67
C TYR A 25 1.06 13.25 5.27
N LEU A 26 1.24 13.19 6.59
CA LEU A 26 2.26 13.99 7.28
C LEU A 26 3.67 13.70 6.74
N LEU A 27 4.02 12.43 6.54
CA LEU A 27 5.33 12.04 6.04
C LEU A 27 5.57 12.47 4.58
N LEU A 28 4.54 12.42 3.74
CA LEU A 28 4.65 12.78 2.33
C LEU A 28 4.64 14.30 2.11
N PHE A 29 3.82 15.03 2.85
CA PHE A 29 3.58 16.46 2.60
C PHE A 29 4.16 17.40 3.66
N GLY A 30 4.68 16.86 4.76
CA GLY A 30 5.38 17.63 5.80
C GLY A 30 4.48 18.39 6.77
N SER A 31 3.16 18.29 6.66
CA SER A 31 2.19 18.93 7.54
C SER A 31 0.98 18.02 7.78
N LEU A 32 0.31 18.20 8.91
CA LEU A 32 -0.93 17.48 9.19
C LEU A 32 -2.06 17.95 8.25
N PRO A 33 -2.89 17.02 7.78
CA PRO A 33 -4.00 17.35 6.90
C PRO A 33 -5.14 18.03 7.66
N THR A 34 -5.87 18.90 6.98
CA THR A 34 -7.19 19.31 7.42
C THR A 34 -8.17 18.14 7.29
N LYS A 35 -9.38 18.28 7.88
CA LYS A 35 -10.42 17.23 7.75
C LYS A 35 -10.80 16.94 6.30
N GLU A 36 -10.89 17.97 5.47
CA GLU A 36 -11.22 17.83 4.06
C GLU A 36 -10.08 17.19 3.27
N GLN A 37 -8.85 17.61 3.52
CA GLN A 37 -7.66 17.01 2.91
C GLN A 37 -7.53 15.54 3.28
N LEU A 38 -7.75 15.18 4.54
CA LEU A 38 -7.72 13.79 4.99
C LEU A 38 -8.79 12.95 4.29
N LYS A 39 -10.01 13.46 4.19
CA LYS A 39 -11.10 12.78 3.48
C LYS A 39 -10.74 12.52 2.03
N THR A 40 -10.28 13.54 1.31
CA THR A 40 -9.85 13.41 -0.09
C THR A 40 -8.68 12.42 -0.22
N PHE A 41 -7.73 12.47 0.68
CA PHE A 41 -6.57 11.57 0.68
C PHE A 41 -6.98 10.10 0.89
N VAL A 42 -7.89 9.84 1.82
CA VAL A 42 -8.44 8.50 2.06
C VAL A 42 -9.18 7.97 0.81
N GLU A 43 -9.96 8.83 0.15
CA GLU A 43 -10.64 8.48 -1.10
C GLU A 43 -9.66 8.14 -2.22
N ILE A 44 -8.57 8.91 -2.36
CA ILE A 44 -7.51 8.63 -3.33
C ILE A 44 -6.85 7.27 -3.03
N LEU A 45 -6.43 7.03 -1.81
CA LEU A 45 -5.81 5.74 -1.43
C LEU A 45 -6.75 4.56 -1.68
N SER A 46 -8.03 4.71 -1.36
CA SER A 46 -9.03 3.68 -1.61
C SER A 46 -9.20 3.38 -3.10
N SER A 47 -9.17 4.41 -3.95
CA SER A 47 -9.26 4.22 -5.40
C SER A 47 -8.03 3.53 -6.00
N LEU A 48 -6.86 3.69 -5.38
CA LEU A 48 -5.60 3.09 -5.83
C LEU A 48 -5.39 1.65 -5.31
N GLN A 49 -6.23 1.18 -4.41
CA GLN A 49 -6.10 -0.13 -3.77
C GLN A 49 -6.36 -1.30 -4.73
N GLU A 50 -7.07 -1.07 -5.81
CA GLU A 50 -7.48 -2.12 -6.74
C GLU A 50 -6.27 -2.77 -7.43
N LEU A 51 -6.24 -4.11 -7.40
CA LEU A 51 -5.34 -4.93 -8.19
C LEU A 51 -6.13 -5.59 -9.32
N SER A 52 -5.57 -5.57 -10.54
CA SER A 52 -6.20 -6.27 -11.65
C SER A 52 -6.28 -7.78 -11.37
N GLY A 53 -7.36 -8.42 -11.82
CA GLY A 53 -7.51 -9.88 -11.70
C GLY A 53 -6.38 -10.64 -12.41
N GLN A 54 -5.85 -10.07 -13.50
CA GLN A 54 -4.70 -10.62 -14.20
C GLN A 54 -3.44 -10.60 -13.33
N PHE A 55 -3.15 -9.49 -12.63
CA PHE A 55 -2.01 -9.41 -11.72
C PHE A 55 -2.13 -10.43 -10.58
N VAL A 56 -3.29 -10.52 -9.95
CA VAL A 56 -3.52 -11.48 -8.86
C VAL A 56 -3.31 -12.90 -9.36
N ARG A 57 -3.89 -13.27 -10.49
CA ARG A 57 -3.78 -14.61 -11.06
C ARG A 57 -2.36 -14.94 -11.49
N ASP A 58 -1.70 -14.07 -12.25
CA ASP A 58 -0.45 -14.38 -12.93
C ASP A 58 0.78 -14.16 -12.05
N VAL A 59 0.72 -13.25 -11.10
CA VAL A 59 1.86 -12.92 -10.23
C VAL A 59 1.75 -13.61 -8.87
N ILE A 60 0.58 -13.58 -8.26
CA ILE A 60 0.40 -14.09 -6.89
C ILE A 60 0.01 -15.55 -6.89
N MET A 61 -0.98 -15.95 -7.69
CA MET A 61 -1.56 -17.30 -7.65
C MET A 61 -0.74 -18.35 -8.40
N LYS A 62 -0.14 -18.01 -9.55
CA LYS A 62 0.57 -18.99 -10.40
C LYS A 62 1.90 -19.46 -9.84
N ALA A 63 2.59 -18.63 -9.10
CA ALA A 63 3.90 -18.96 -8.53
C ALA A 63 3.97 -18.51 -7.06
N PRO A 64 3.18 -19.11 -6.17
CA PRO A 64 3.18 -18.74 -4.77
C PRO A 64 4.49 -19.13 -4.11
N SER A 65 4.95 -18.31 -3.18
CA SER A 65 6.11 -18.59 -2.36
C SER A 65 5.66 -18.94 -0.94
N ALA A 66 6.26 -20.01 -0.36
CA ALA A 66 6.05 -20.32 1.05
C ALA A 66 6.63 -19.24 1.98
N ASN A 67 7.59 -18.45 1.48
CA ASN A 67 8.12 -17.28 2.17
C ASN A 67 7.30 -16.05 1.79
N LEU A 68 6.52 -15.55 2.74
CA LEU A 68 5.62 -14.40 2.52
C LEU A 68 6.38 -13.12 2.13
N MET A 69 7.56 -12.88 2.70
CA MET A 69 8.38 -11.72 2.35
C MET A 69 8.88 -11.82 0.90
N ASN A 70 9.31 -13.01 0.47
CA ASN A 70 9.67 -13.26 -0.92
C ASN A 70 8.49 -13.03 -1.87
N GLY A 71 7.31 -13.52 -1.52
CA GLY A 71 6.07 -13.29 -2.28
C GLY A 71 5.73 -11.80 -2.41
N LEU A 72 5.90 -11.05 -1.32
CA LEU A 72 5.67 -9.61 -1.30
C LEU A 72 6.69 -8.87 -2.19
N GLN A 73 7.97 -9.19 -2.07
CA GLN A 73 9.03 -8.59 -2.88
C GLN A 73 8.83 -8.88 -4.38
N LYS A 74 8.54 -10.12 -4.74
CA LYS A 74 8.23 -10.51 -6.12
C LYS A 74 7.07 -9.70 -6.67
N SER A 75 6.00 -9.56 -5.91
CA SER A 75 4.81 -8.80 -6.32
C SER A 75 5.14 -7.33 -6.54
N VAL A 76 5.88 -6.71 -5.64
CA VAL A 76 6.30 -5.30 -5.76
C VAL A 76 7.19 -5.10 -6.98
N LEU A 77 8.19 -5.96 -7.20
CA LEU A 77 9.07 -5.86 -8.37
C LEU A 77 8.31 -6.03 -9.69
N THR A 78 7.32 -6.91 -9.70
CA THR A 78 6.51 -7.16 -10.91
C THR A 78 5.56 -6.00 -11.21
N LEU A 79 5.17 -5.17 -10.22
CA LEU A 79 4.39 -3.96 -10.47
C LEU A 79 5.05 -3.01 -11.48
N TYR A 80 6.37 -3.03 -11.58
CA TYR A 80 7.12 -2.28 -12.61
C TYR A 80 6.57 -2.55 -14.02
N SER A 81 6.32 -3.81 -14.35
CA SER A 81 5.81 -4.20 -15.67
C SER A 81 4.35 -3.77 -15.93
N TYR A 82 3.62 -3.46 -14.88
CA TYR A 82 2.22 -3.00 -14.96
C TYR A 82 2.09 -1.47 -14.88
N ASP A 83 3.20 -0.76 -14.69
CA ASP A 83 3.22 0.70 -14.69
C ASP A 83 3.41 1.22 -16.11
N SER A 84 2.61 2.20 -16.50
CA SER A 84 2.72 2.85 -17.81
C SER A 84 3.96 3.74 -17.94
N ASN A 85 4.53 4.18 -16.82
CA ASN A 85 5.65 5.13 -16.80
C ASN A 85 6.63 4.84 -15.64
N PRO A 86 7.23 3.62 -15.62
CA PRO A 86 7.95 3.14 -14.44
C PRO A 86 9.25 3.89 -14.16
N ASP A 87 9.92 4.40 -15.19
CA ASP A 87 11.27 5.00 -15.09
C ASP A 87 11.25 6.54 -14.99
N ASP A 88 10.09 7.16 -15.02
CA ASP A 88 9.96 8.61 -14.86
C ASP A 88 10.19 9.00 -13.39
N ILE A 89 11.27 9.72 -13.14
CA ILE A 89 11.71 10.19 -11.82
C ILE A 89 11.19 11.58 -11.47
N SER A 90 10.25 12.13 -12.23
CA SER A 90 9.62 13.40 -11.87
C SER A 90 8.94 13.31 -10.51
N VAL A 91 8.89 14.42 -9.77
CA VAL A 91 8.26 14.48 -8.43
C VAL A 91 6.80 13.99 -8.49
N ALA A 92 6.06 14.40 -9.50
CA ALA A 92 4.66 13.99 -9.68
C ALA A 92 4.54 12.47 -9.88
N ASN A 93 5.38 11.87 -10.71
CA ASN A 93 5.34 10.43 -10.96
C ASN A 93 5.80 9.61 -9.76
N VAL A 94 6.87 10.05 -9.09
CA VAL A 94 7.35 9.39 -7.85
C VAL A 94 6.29 9.43 -6.76
N LEU A 95 5.57 10.54 -6.60
CA LEU A 95 4.45 10.64 -5.68
C LEU A 95 3.33 9.66 -6.06
N ARG A 96 2.96 9.59 -7.34
CA ARG A 96 1.96 8.64 -7.86
C ARG A 96 2.34 7.20 -7.53
N GLN A 97 3.57 6.79 -7.82
CA GLN A 97 4.07 5.45 -7.54
C GLN A 97 4.08 5.16 -6.03
N SER A 98 4.51 6.12 -5.22
CA SER A 98 4.53 5.99 -3.76
C SER A 98 3.12 5.77 -3.19
N LEU A 99 2.13 6.53 -3.65
CA LEU A 99 0.74 6.36 -3.24
C LEU A 99 0.17 5.02 -3.67
N GLN A 100 0.51 4.55 -4.88
CA GLN A 100 0.11 3.21 -5.33
C GLN A 100 0.70 2.11 -4.45
N LEU A 101 1.96 2.21 -4.07
CA LEU A 101 2.60 1.23 -3.18
C LEU A 101 1.94 1.23 -1.80
N VAL A 102 1.74 2.40 -1.19
CA VAL A 102 1.06 2.51 0.11
C VAL A 102 -0.33 1.89 0.06
N ALA A 103 -1.08 2.13 -1.01
CA ALA A 103 -2.43 1.61 -1.16
C ALA A 103 -2.48 0.11 -1.45
N LYS A 104 -1.56 -0.42 -2.26
CA LYS A 104 -1.60 -1.81 -2.75
C LYS A 104 -0.87 -2.82 -1.85
N LEU A 105 0.15 -2.40 -1.09
CA LEU A 105 0.94 -3.32 -0.27
C LEU A 105 0.10 -4.13 0.73
N PRO A 106 -0.85 -3.56 1.47
CA PRO A 106 -1.71 -4.34 2.36
C PRO A 106 -2.51 -5.41 1.63
N LEU A 107 -3.04 -5.09 0.47
CA LEU A 107 -3.82 -6.02 -0.35
C LEU A 107 -2.95 -7.16 -0.90
N ILE A 108 -1.77 -6.83 -1.40
CA ILE A 108 -0.78 -7.82 -1.87
C ILE A 108 -0.37 -8.76 -0.73
N ALA A 109 -0.13 -8.23 0.46
CA ALA A 109 0.24 -9.02 1.63
C ALA A 109 -0.88 -10.01 2.00
N VAL A 110 -2.13 -9.56 2.02
CA VAL A 110 -3.29 -10.41 2.32
C VAL A 110 -3.47 -11.50 1.26
N TYR A 111 -3.38 -11.19 -0.03
CA TYR A 111 -3.46 -12.19 -1.09
C TYR A 111 -2.36 -13.24 -1.00
N ASN A 112 -1.10 -12.83 -0.79
CA ASN A 112 0.00 -13.77 -0.62
C ASN A 112 -0.20 -14.69 0.59
N TYR A 113 -0.66 -14.15 1.71
CA TYR A 113 -0.97 -14.93 2.91
C TYR A 113 -2.07 -15.98 2.67
N HIS A 114 -3.18 -15.57 2.07
CA HIS A 114 -4.30 -16.47 1.78
C HIS A 114 -3.92 -17.60 0.82
N ILE A 115 -3.11 -17.31 -0.19
CA ILE A 115 -2.65 -18.32 -1.14
C ILE A 115 -1.77 -19.37 -0.45
N VAL A 116 -0.87 -18.95 0.42
CA VAL A 116 0.01 -19.88 1.18
C VAL A 116 -0.83 -20.79 2.07
N ILE A 117 -1.81 -20.24 2.80
CA ILE A 117 -2.71 -21.03 3.64
C ILE A 117 -3.53 -22.01 2.78
N PHE A 118 -4.12 -21.55 1.68
CA PHE A 118 -4.91 -22.40 0.79
C PHE A 118 -4.11 -23.61 0.32
N ILE A 119 -2.87 -23.40 -0.14
CA ILE A 119 -1.97 -24.48 -0.58
C ILE A 119 -1.65 -25.42 0.57
N SER A 120 -1.35 -24.89 1.76
CA SER A 120 -1.03 -25.70 2.93
C SER A 120 -2.18 -26.59 3.38
N LEU A 121 -3.42 -26.20 3.12
CA LEU A 121 -4.60 -26.99 3.44
C LEU A 121 -4.99 -28.02 2.36
N THR A 122 -4.47 -27.85 1.14
CA THR A 122 -4.80 -28.73 0.00
C THR A 122 -3.73 -29.78 -0.30
N VAL A 123 -2.56 -29.66 0.33
CA VAL A 123 -1.47 -30.63 0.27
C VAL A 123 -1.44 -31.45 1.55
#